data_ef8d6e9bb99020a209180f4959d84930
#
_entry.id   ef8d6e9bb99020a209180f4959d84930
#
_cell.length_a   1.000
_cell.length_b   1.000
_cell.length_c   1.000
_cell.angle_alpha   90.00
_cell.angle_beta   90.00
_cell.angle_gamma   90.00
#
_symmetry.space_group_name_H-M   'P 1'
#
loop_
_entity.id
_entity.type
_entity.pdbx_description
1 polymer ?
#
loop_
_entity_poly.entity_id
_entity_poly.type
_entity_poly.pdbx_seq_one_letter_code
_entity_poly.pdbx_strand_id
1 'polypeptide(L)'
;APSNFTVSNFKVLGNGFVETWYDQSGNGEDAVQETAGSQPKIVNAGSLLANGLTFDGSDDKLNMPNDLIASINSASSFLVAKSDTTSSSRIALALSHSTSNFRFYVGALLSSKFNFGYQNTALKIELGAADTNKHLFTSIAGSSNVEAFLDGTSKGTVSSVDGKSTLSSGGIGSINSGNLWSGTIEEVIVYNTDQSANRVALETNIQAQYPTLP
;
A
#
# COMPACT_ATOMS: atom_id res chain seq x y z
N ALA A 1 5.52 -46.60 -29.49
CA ALA A 1 5.34 -45.18 -29.70
C ALA A 1 5.00 -44.50 -28.39
N PRO A 2 5.57 -43.34 -28.04
CA PRO A 2 5.19 -42.65 -26.83
C PRO A 2 3.75 -42.14 -26.91
N SER A 3 2.94 -42.47 -25.90
CA SER A 3 1.57 -41.96 -25.83
C SER A 3 1.62 -40.49 -25.42
N ASN A 4 1.13 -39.63 -26.31
CA ASN A 4 0.96 -38.23 -26.00
C ASN A 4 -0.29 -38.06 -25.10
N PHE A 5 -0.09 -37.67 -23.86
CA PHE A 5 -1.18 -37.23 -23.00
C PHE A 5 -1.47 -35.75 -23.28
N THR A 6 -2.65 -35.44 -23.78
CA THR A 6 -3.13 -34.06 -23.83
C THR A 6 -3.94 -33.80 -22.57
N VAL A 7 -3.42 -32.96 -21.68
CA VAL A 7 -4.19 -32.47 -20.55
C VAL A 7 -5.03 -31.31 -21.04
N SER A 8 -6.29 -31.57 -21.36
CA SER A 8 -7.29 -30.54 -21.65
C SER A 8 -8.09 -30.26 -20.37
N ASN A 9 -8.38 -28.98 -20.11
CA ASN A 9 -9.17 -28.54 -18.95
C ASN A 9 -8.54 -28.78 -17.56
N PHE A 10 -7.23 -28.59 -17.44
CA PHE A 10 -6.62 -28.51 -16.13
C PHE A 10 -7.12 -27.22 -15.47
N LYS A 11 -7.99 -27.33 -14.48
CA LYS A 11 -8.46 -26.23 -13.65
C LYS A 11 -7.89 -26.38 -12.25
N VAL A 12 -7.07 -25.43 -11.83
CA VAL A 12 -6.69 -25.30 -10.43
C VAL A 12 -7.91 -24.75 -9.69
N LEU A 13 -8.54 -25.58 -8.85
CA LEU A 13 -9.73 -25.18 -8.07
C LEU A 13 -9.37 -24.55 -6.72
N GLY A 14 -8.07 -24.35 -6.45
CA GLY A 14 -7.57 -23.83 -5.20
C GLY A 14 -7.45 -22.30 -5.17
N ASN A 15 -7.07 -21.82 -4.01
CA ASN A 15 -6.64 -20.43 -3.81
C ASN A 15 -5.15 -20.30 -4.18
N GLY A 16 -4.76 -19.13 -4.69
CA GLY A 16 -3.37 -18.76 -4.91
C GLY A 16 -3.01 -17.54 -4.09
N PHE A 17 -1.81 -17.58 -3.54
CA PHE A 17 -1.29 -16.57 -2.63
C PHE A 17 0.02 -16.00 -3.17
N VAL A 18 0.38 -14.79 -2.76
CA VAL A 18 1.55 -14.08 -3.27
C VAL A 18 2.66 -14.11 -2.24
N GLU A 19 3.73 -14.80 -2.59
CA GLU A 19 4.99 -14.77 -1.86
C GLU A 19 5.80 -13.52 -2.20
N THR A 20 5.88 -13.17 -3.49
CA THR A 20 6.64 -12.02 -3.97
C THR A 20 5.78 -11.16 -4.89
N TRP A 21 5.65 -9.88 -4.55
CA TRP A 21 5.11 -8.86 -5.43
C TRP A 21 6.29 -8.11 -6.05
N TYR A 22 6.54 -8.40 -7.31
CA TYR A 22 7.73 -7.94 -8.02
C TYR A 22 7.66 -6.44 -8.31
N ASP A 23 8.74 -5.74 -8.00
CA ASP A 23 8.96 -4.35 -8.39
C ASP A 23 9.03 -4.21 -9.91
N GLN A 24 8.21 -3.33 -10.45
CA GLN A 24 8.15 -3.05 -11.88
C GLN A 24 9.00 -1.84 -12.29
N SER A 25 9.65 -1.16 -11.34
CA SER A 25 10.50 0.00 -11.61
C SER A 25 11.86 -0.37 -12.22
N GLY A 26 12.28 -1.62 -12.04
CA GLY A 26 13.61 -2.12 -12.44
C GLY A 26 14.68 -1.93 -11.37
N ASN A 27 14.34 -1.43 -10.18
CA ASN A 27 15.27 -1.28 -9.07
C ASN A 27 15.46 -2.56 -8.24
N GLY A 28 14.56 -3.54 -8.38
CA GLY A 28 14.60 -4.81 -7.65
C GLY A 28 14.10 -4.72 -6.21
N GLU A 29 13.23 -3.78 -5.93
CA GLU A 29 12.68 -3.52 -4.60
C GLU A 29 11.40 -4.35 -4.36
N ASP A 30 11.51 -5.66 -4.49
CA ASP A 30 10.39 -6.60 -4.36
C ASP A 30 9.81 -6.63 -2.94
N ALA A 31 8.49 -6.75 -2.84
CA ALA A 31 7.81 -6.94 -1.57
C ALA A 31 7.55 -8.44 -1.33
N VAL A 32 7.96 -8.98 -0.17
CA VAL A 32 8.05 -10.43 0.06
C VAL A 32 7.34 -10.87 1.34
N GLN A 33 6.70 -12.06 1.28
CA GLN A 33 6.18 -12.80 2.43
C GLN A 33 6.52 -14.29 2.32
N GLU A 34 7.52 -14.73 3.04
CA GLU A 34 7.98 -16.13 3.03
C GLU A 34 7.05 -17.09 3.78
N THR A 35 6.27 -16.59 4.74
CA THR A 35 5.34 -17.40 5.52
C THR A 35 4.05 -17.61 4.75
N ALA A 36 3.82 -18.79 4.24
CA ALA A 36 2.68 -19.12 3.37
C ALA A 36 1.30 -18.77 3.98
N GLY A 37 1.13 -18.91 5.31
CA GLY A 37 -0.12 -18.59 5.99
C GLY A 37 -0.39 -17.08 6.12
N SER A 38 0.59 -16.21 5.81
CA SER A 38 0.47 -14.75 5.91
C SER A 38 0.59 -14.05 4.53
N GLN A 39 0.46 -14.82 3.46
CA GLN A 39 0.53 -14.32 2.08
C GLN A 39 -0.84 -13.85 1.62
N PRO A 40 -0.95 -12.63 1.06
CA PRO A 40 -2.21 -12.13 0.52
C PRO A 40 -2.65 -12.94 -0.70
N LYS A 41 -3.96 -13.06 -0.85
CA LYS A 41 -4.58 -13.87 -1.90
C LYS A 41 -4.66 -13.12 -3.23
N ILE A 42 -4.35 -13.84 -4.34
CA ILE A 42 -4.54 -13.34 -5.71
C ILE A 42 -5.43 -14.24 -6.57
N VAL A 43 -5.58 -15.52 -6.20
CA VAL A 43 -6.49 -16.46 -6.88
C VAL A 43 -7.51 -16.97 -5.89
N ASN A 44 -8.79 -16.91 -6.24
CA ASN A 44 -9.88 -17.46 -5.44
C ASN A 44 -10.64 -18.52 -6.22
N ALA A 45 -10.67 -19.73 -5.68
CA ALA A 45 -11.35 -20.89 -6.30
C ALA A 45 -10.98 -21.08 -7.78
N GLY A 46 -9.70 -20.92 -8.11
CA GLY A 46 -9.16 -21.08 -9.46
C GLY A 46 -9.35 -19.90 -10.41
N SER A 47 -9.86 -18.79 -9.93
CA SER A 47 -10.03 -17.56 -10.71
C SER A 47 -9.13 -16.45 -10.19
N LEU A 48 -8.41 -15.78 -11.08
CA LEU A 48 -7.61 -14.61 -10.74
C LEU A 48 -8.54 -13.50 -10.22
N LEU A 49 -8.16 -12.88 -9.12
CA LEU A 49 -8.87 -11.73 -8.59
C LEU A 49 -8.60 -10.50 -9.45
N ALA A 50 -9.66 -9.82 -9.87
CA ALA A 50 -9.56 -8.66 -10.76
C ALA A 50 -9.13 -7.37 -10.03
N ASN A 51 -9.17 -7.37 -8.69
CA ASN A 51 -8.99 -6.17 -7.88
C ASN A 51 -7.69 -6.23 -7.05
N GLY A 52 -6.62 -6.76 -7.64
CA GLY A 52 -5.32 -6.85 -6.98
C GLY A 52 -5.25 -7.88 -5.87
N LEU A 53 -4.42 -7.63 -4.87
CA LEU A 53 -4.19 -8.54 -3.75
C LEU A 53 -5.25 -8.34 -2.67
N THR A 54 -5.81 -9.43 -2.17
CA THR A 54 -6.74 -9.42 -1.04
C THR A 54 -6.01 -9.77 0.24
N PHE A 55 -6.17 -8.93 1.24
CA PHE A 55 -5.66 -9.06 2.60
C PHE A 55 -6.83 -9.36 3.54
N ASP A 56 -6.71 -10.38 4.38
CA ASP A 56 -7.79 -10.90 5.21
C ASP A 56 -8.00 -10.15 6.55
N GLY A 57 -7.06 -9.28 6.89
CA GLY A 57 -7.07 -8.52 8.14
C GLY A 57 -6.65 -9.28 9.38
N SER A 58 -6.12 -10.50 9.20
CA SER A 58 -5.70 -11.39 10.30
C SER A 58 -4.19 -11.51 10.42
N ASP A 59 -3.49 -11.80 9.29
CA ASP A 59 -2.04 -11.97 9.27
C ASP A 59 -1.41 -11.67 7.90
N ASP A 60 -2.21 -11.42 6.86
CA ASP A 60 -1.73 -11.08 5.53
C ASP A 60 -0.92 -9.78 5.50
N LYS A 61 0.29 -9.87 4.94
CA LYS A 61 1.16 -8.71 4.71
C LYS A 61 2.26 -9.04 3.72
N LEU A 62 2.89 -8.01 3.14
CA LEU A 62 4.15 -8.12 2.43
C LEU A 62 5.18 -7.18 3.07
N ASN A 63 6.40 -7.67 3.24
CA ASN A 63 7.51 -6.87 3.75
C ASN A 63 8.21 -6.19 2.58
N MET A 64 8.40 -4.89 2.65
CA MET A 64 9.17 -4.12 1.67
C MET A 64 10.64 -4.04 2.10
N PRO A 65 11.57 -3.83 1.15
CA PRO A 65 12.97 -3.59 1.45
C PRO A 65 13.19 -2.41 2.39
N ASN A 66 14.23 -2.49 3.20
CA ASN A 66 14.50 -1.48 4.22
C ASN A 66 14.97 -0.13 3.65
N ASP A 67 15.60 -0.13 2.51
CA ASP A 67 16.25 1.04 1.93
C ASP A 67 15.46 1.66 0.76
N LEU A 68 14.15 1.33 0.66
CA LEU A 68 13.27 1.77 -0.42
C LEU A 68 13.26 3.29 -0.62
N ILE A 69 13.33 4.06 0.47
CA ILE A 69 13.48 5.53 0.40
C ILE A 69 14.66 6.00 1.24
N ALA A 70 15.51 6.85 0.65
CA ALA A 70 16.67 7.40 1.33
C ALA A 70 16.30 8.45 2.39
N SER A 71 15.18 9.12 2.21
CA SER A 71 14.65 10.13 3.15
C SER A 71 13.15 10.25 3.01
N ILE A 72 12.45 10.18 4.12
CA ILE A 72 11.01 10.44 4.14
C ILE A 72 10.66 11.91 3.87
N ASN A 73 11.61 12.82 3.95
CA ASN A 73 11.40 14.25 3.67
C ASN A 73 11.29 14.57 2.17
N SER A 74 11.47 13.59 1.30
CA SER A 74 11.33 13.75 -0.15
C SER A 74 10.57 12.59 -0.79
N ALA A 75 9.98 11.71 0.01
CA ALA A 75 9.25 10.57 -0.51
C ALA A 75 7.86 10.96 -0.99
N SER A 76 7.44 10.38 -2.11
CA SER A 76 6.07 10.47 -2.58
C SER A 76 5.47 9.09 -2.74
N SER A 77 4.23 8.90 -2.36
CA SER A 77 3.55 7.61 -2.49
C SER A 77 2.15 7.76 -3.06
N PHE A 78 1.76 6.76 -3.87
CA PHE A 78 0.44 6.59 -4.43
C PHE A 78 0.00 5.16 -4.14
N LEU A 79 -1.22 5.02 -3.64
CA LEU A 79 -1.78 3.75 -3.22
C LEU A 79 -3.21 3.64 -3.71
N VAL A 80 -3.52 2.59 -4.48
CA VAL A 80 -4.89 2.24 -4.84
C VAL A 80 -5.34 1.09 -3.95
N ALA A 81 -6.30 1.37 -3.09
CA ALA A 81 -6.78 0.40 -2.12
C ALA A 81 -8.28 0.57 -1.81
N LYS A 82 -8.88 -0.53 -1.34
CA LYS A 82 -10.25 -0.60 -0.86
C LYS A 82 -10.26 -1.28 0.49
N SER A 83 -10.93 -0.70 1.47
CA SER A 83 -11.17 -1.34 2.76
C SER A 83 -12.47 -2.12 2.76
N ASP A 84 -12.49 -3.30 3.38
CA ASP A 84 -13.73 -4.07 3.59
C ASP A 84 -14.43 -3.70 4.89
N THR A 85 -13.87 -2.78 5.67
CA THR A 85 -14.43 -2.31 6.95
C THR A 85 -14.27 -0.80 7.10
N THR A 86 -15.18 -0.20 7.85
CA THR A 86 -15.12 1.21 8.24
C THR A 86 -14.73 1.40 9.72
N SER A 87 -14.48 0.31 10.42
CA SER A 87 -14.11 0.30 11.83
C SER A 87 -12.83 -0.51 12.05
N SER A 88 -12.19 -0.35 13.19
CA SER A 88 -10.91 -0.95 13.53
C SER A 88 -9.69 -0.16 13.05
N SER A 89 -8.55 -0.40 13.68
CA SER A 89 -7.29 0.19 13.22
C SER A 89 -6.64 -0.69 12.18
N ARG A 90 -6.44 -0.18 10.96
CA ARG A 90 -5.91 -0.90 9.81
C ARG A 90 -4.92 -0.02 9.06
N ILE A 91 -3.90 -0.59 8.46
CA ILE A 91 -2.90 0.14 7.68
C ILE A 91 -2.66 -0.56 6.36
N ALA A 92 -2.90 0.14 5.25
CA ALA A 92 -2.70 -0.40 3.92
C ALA A 92 -1.23 -0.34 3.49
N LEU A 93 -0.55 0.78 3.72
CA LEU A 93 0.86 0.97 3.40
C LEU A 93 1.55 1.65 4.57
N ALA A 94 2.66 1.08 5.02
CA ALA A 94 3.51 1.67 6.02
C ALA A 94 4.96 1.70 5.56
N LEU A 95 5.57 2.86 5.66
CA LEU A 95 7.00 3.07 5.55
C LEU A 95 7.50 3.42 6.95
N SER A 96 8.14 2.48 7.63
CA SER A 96 8.54 2.63 9.04
C SER A 96 10.03 2.81 9.20
N HIS A 97 10.44 3.44 10.29
CA HIS A 97 11.84 3.54 10.71
C HIS A 97 12.09 2.74 12.00
N SER A 98 13.24 2.10 12.15
CA SER A 98 13.58 1.18 13.26
C SER A 98 13.79 1.84 14.61
N THR A 99 14.10 3.12 14.65
CA THR A 99 14.38 3.82 15.89
C THR A 99 13.20 4.66 16.31
N SER A 100 12.47 4.16 17.32
CA SER A 100 11.49 4.88 18.09
C SER A 100 10.40 5.62 17.32
N ASN A 101 9.29 4.92 17.04
CA ASN A 101 7.98 5.53 16.77
C ASN A 101 7.84 6.37 15.49
N PHE A 102 8.81 6.39 14.60
CA PHE A 102 8.66 7.01 13.29
C PHE A 102 7.87 6.10 12.38
N ARG A 103 6.69 6.53 12.01
CA ARG A 103 5.80 5.81 11.13
C ARG A 103 5.31 6.75 10.05
N PHE A 104 5.52 6.36 8.82
CA PHE A 104 4.88 6.96 7.67
C PHE A 104 3.86 5.94 7.17
N TYR A 105 2.60 6.24 7.28
CA TYR A 105 1.55 5.35 6.79
C TYR A 105 0.56 6.09 5.91
N VAL A 106 0.08 5.41 4.89
CA VAL A 106 -0.86 5.89 3.88
C VAL A 106 -2.04 4.94 3.82
N GLY A 107 -3.25 5.48 3.70
CA GLY A 107 -4.46 4.67 3.68
C GLY A 107 -4.75 3.97 5.00
N ALA A 108 -4.40 4.59 6.13
CA ALA A 108 -4.71 4.02 7.43
C ALA A 108 -6.17 4.28 7.81
N LEU A 109 -6.87 3.23 8.24
CA LEU A 109 -8.17 3.33 8.87
C LEU A 109 -7.99 3.47 10.38
N LEU A 110 -8.31 4.62 10.94
CA LEU A 110 -8.25 4.90 12.37
C LEU A 110 -9.49 5.67 12.80
N SER A 111 -10.18 5.21 13.84
CA SER A 111 -11.37 5.88 14.39
C SER A 111 -12.44 6.17 13.32
N SER A 112 -12.71 5.20 12.44
CA SER A 112 -13.68 5.30 11.34
C SER A 112 -13.40 6.40 10.31
N LYS A 113 -12.13 6.77 10.17
CA LYS A 113 -11.65 7.72 9.17
C LYS A 113 -10.44 7.17 8.45
N PHE A 114 -10.31 7.50 7.18
CA PHE A 114 -9.04 7.34 6.47
C PHE A 114 -8.07 8.41 6.92
N ASN A 115 -6.82 8.03 7.08
CA ASN A 115 -5.78 8.90 7.59
C ASN A 115 -4.47 8.71 6.83
N PHE A 116 -3.74 9.77 6.72
CA PHE A 116 -2.31 9.79 6.54
C PHE A 116 -1.67 10.09 7.90
N GLY A 117 -0.61 9.40 8.25
CA GLY A 117 0.09 9.63 9.50
C GLY A 117 1.59 9.68 9.33
N TYR A 118 2.15 10.60 10.06
CA TYR A 118 3.57 10.83 10.14
C TYR A 118 3.95 10.96 11.62
N GLN A 119 5.09 10.39 11.99
CA GLN A 119 5.65 10.50 13.33
C GLN A 119 4.66 10.21 14.48
N ASN A 120 4.58 8.95 14.88
CA ASN A 120 3.96 8.50 16.14
C ASN A 120 2.53 9.01 16.41
N THR A 121 1.69 9.09 15.38
CA THR A 121 0.30 9.58 15.45
C THR A 121 0.13 11.07 15.85
N ALA A 122 1.20 11.75 16.20
CA ALA A 122 1.12 13.16 16.58
C ALA A 122 0.83 14.08 15.38
N LEU A 123 1.33 13.71 14.21
CA LEU A 123 1.07 14.42 12.96
C LEU A 123 0.26 13.51 12.03
N LYS A 124 -1.03 13.75 11.95
CA LYS A 124 -1.93 13.05 11.04
C LYS A 124 -2.78 14.02 10.26
N ILE A 125 -3.09 13.64 9.03
CA ILE A 125 -4.09 14.31 8.19
C ILE A 125 -5.28 13.37 8.08
N GLU A 126 -6.45 13.82 8.51
CA GLU A 126 -7.69 13.09 8.30
C GLU A 126 -8.11 13.27 6.85
N LEU A 127 -8.19 12.17 6.10
CA LEU A 127 -8.51 12.18 4.68
C LEU A 127 -10.03 12.22 4.44
N GLY A 128 -10.81 11.80 5.41
CA GLY A 128 -12.27 11.77 5.38
C GLY A 128 -12.85 10.59 6.14
N ALA A 129 -14.17 10.50 6.19
CA ALA A 129 -14.86 9.34 6.73
C ALA A 129 -14.49 8.10 5.93
N ALA A 130 -14.25 7.00 6.64
CA ALA A 130 -13.96 5.73 5.97
C ALA A 130 -15.23 5.15 5.35
N ASP A 131 -15.08 4.58 4.18
CA ASP A 131 -16.09 3.81 3.49
C ASP A 131 -15.48 2.51 2.90
N THR A 132 -16.24 1.79 2.12
CA THR A 132 -15.82 0.55 1.46
C THR A 132 -15.68 0.71 -0.06
N ASN A 133 -15.47 1.92 -0.54
CA ASN A 133 -15.13 2.19 -1.93
C ASN A 133 -13.63 2.07 -2.14
N LYS A 134 -13.25 1.99 -3.41
CA LYS A 134 -11.86 2.07 -3.84
C LYS A 134 -11.43 3.53 -3.85
N HIS A 135 -10.24 3.83 -3.36
CA HIS A 135 -9.68 5.16 -3.30
C HIS A 135 -8.23 5.19 -3.78
N LEU A 136 -7.85 6.34 -4.31
CA LEU A 136 -6.46 6.72 -4.52
C LEU A 136 -5.99 7.59 -3.34
N PHE A 137 -5.08 7.03 -2.55
CA PHE A 137 -4.41 7.73 -1.47
C PHE A 137 -3.06 8.24 -1.97
N THR A 138 -2.83 9.54 -1.90
CA THR A 138 -1.55 10.15 -2.28
C THR A 138 -0.93 10.87 -1.11
N SER A 139 0.40 10.75 -0.95
CA SER A 139 1.17 11.58 -0.05
C SER A 139 2.42 12.12 -0.75
N ILE A 140 2.68 13.40 -0.57
CA ILE A 140 3.84 14.08 -1.12
C ILE A 140 4.61 14.71 0.04
N ALA A 141 5.80 14.21 0.30
CA ALA A 141 6.69 14.78 1.29
C ALA A 141 7.75 15.65 0.62
N GLY A 142 7.70 16.93 0.91
CA GLY A 142 8.73 17.89 0.58
C GLY A 142 9.69 18.13 1.75
N SER A 143 10.67 18.99 1.56
CA SER A 143 11.73 19.26 2.55
C SER A 143 11.24 19.85 3.89
N SER A 144 10.05 20.40 3.94
CA SER A 144 9.52 21.09 5.13
C SER A 144 8.09 20.70 5.50
N ASN A 145 7.41 19.95 4.66
CA ASN A 145 6.02 19.57 4.87
C ASN A 145 5.66 18.27 4.16
N VAL A 146 4.57 17.66 4.60
CA VAL A 146 3.91 16.58 3.86
C VAL A 146 2.48 16.99 3.58
N GLU A 147 2.06 16.83 2.35
CA GLU A 147 0.67 17.02 1.93
C GLU A 147 0.04 15.67 1.57
N ALA A 148 -1.21 15.46 1.98
CA ALA A 148 -1.95 14.25 1.68
C ALA A 148 -3.23 14.56 0.90
N PHE A 149 -3.55 13.62 -0.01
CA PHE A 149 -4.69 13.71 -0.91
C PHE A 149 -5.51 12.42 -0.85
N LEU A 150 -6.80 12.57 -1.05
CA LEU A 150 -7.72 11.46 -1.31
C LEU A 150 -8.43 11.76 -2.64
N ASP A 151 -8.29 10.86 -3.60
CA ASP A 151 -8.88 10.96 -4.94
C ASP A 151 -8.54 12.31 -5.62
N GLY A 152 -7.28 12.69 -5.55
CA GLY A 152 -6.75 13.95 -6.11
C GLY A 152 -7.08 15.20 -5.33
N THR A 153 -7.96 15.12 -4.32
CA THR A 153 -8.35 16.27 -3.49
C THR A 153 -7.44 16.43 -2.29
N SER A 154 -6.78 17.57 -2.13
CA SER A 154 -5.96 17.88 -0.95
C SER A 154 -6.79 17.83 0.33
N LYS A 155 -6.28 17.16 1.33
CA LYS A 155 -6.88 17.02 2.67
C LYS A 155 -6.11 17.78 3.74
N GLY A 156 -5.00 18.37 3.36
CA GLY A 156 -4.21 19.20 4.24
C GLY A 156 -2.73 18.89 4.21
N THR A 157 -2.01 19.68 4.97
CA THR A 157 -0.56 19.65 5.06
C THR A 157 -0.15 19.61 6.53
N VAL A 158 0.87 18.81 6.85
CA VAL A 158 1.54 18.87 8.15
C VAL A 158 2.95 19.37 7.97
N SER A 159 3.36 20.30 8.83
CA SER A 159 4.75 20.73 8.85
C SER A 159 5.61 19.59 9.34
N SER A 160 6.68 19.33 8.63
CA SER A 160 7.54 18.24 8.94
C SER A 160 8.61 18.65 9.95
N VAL A 161 9.53 17.92 10.42
CA VAL A 161 10.02 16.66 9.92
C VAL A 161 11.40 16.52 10.42
N ASP A 162 11.60 15.75 11.33
CA ASP A 162 12.96 15.34 11.66
C ASP A 162 13.55 14.56 10.47
N GLY A 163 14.67 15.04 9.93
CA GLY A 163 15.40 14.44 8.83
C GLY A 163 16.00 13.10 9.19
N LYS A 164 15.20 12.09 9.42
CA LYS A 164 15.70 10.73 9.63
C LYS A 164 15.72 9.97 8.32
N SER A 165 16.89 9.50 8.00
CA SER A 165 17.35 9.23 6.66
C SER A 165 17.22 7.79 6.18
N THR A 166 16.72 6.85 6.99
CA THR A 166 16.63 5.45 6.55
C THR A 166 15.41 4.77 7.11
N LEU A 167 14.70 4.08 6.26
CA LEU A 167 13.65 3.14 6.65
C LEU A 167 14.29 1.81 7.04
N SER A 168 13.86 1.24 8.13
CA SER A 168 14.32 -0.08 8.55
C SER A 168 13.25 -1.16 8.42
N SER A 169 12.04 -0.78 8.13
CA SER A 169 10.96 -1.72 7.82
C SER A 169 9.83 -1.01 7.10
N GLY A 170 9.46 -1.52 5.96
CA GLY A 170 8.26 -1.15 5.22
C GLY A 170 7.30 -2.33 5.15
N GLY A 171 6.00 -2.05 4.98
CA GLY A 171 5.00 -3.11 4.83
C GLY A 171 3.79 -2.67 4.02
N ILE A 172 3.31 -3.58 3.21
CA ILE A 172 2.05 -3.50 2.51
C ILE A 172 1.05 -4.39 3.26
N GLY A 173 -0.10 -3.83 3.62
CA GLY A 173 -1.13 -4.53 4.38
C GLY A 173 -0.90 -4.55 5.90
N SER A 174 0.21 -4.00 6.40
CA SER A 174 0.50 -3.98 7.83
C SER A 174 1.61 -3.03 8.20
N ILE A 175 1.72 -2.78 9.50
CA ILE A 175 2.91 -2.23 10.14
C ILE A 175 3.33 -3.17 11.27
N ASN A 176 4.53 -3.77 11.19
CA ASN A 176 5.12 -4.59 12.25
C ASN A 176 4.15 -5.65 12.83
N SER A 177 3.39 -6.34 11.99
CA SER A 177 2.42 -7.39 12.36
C SER A 177 1.23 -6.90 13.21
N GLY A 178 0.99 -5.59 13.25
CA GLY A 178 -0.21 -5.00 13.85
C GLY A 178 -1.02 -4.20 12.85
N ASN A 179 -2.28 -3.92 13.17
CA ASN A 179 -3.17 -3.12 12.32
C ASN A 179 -3.29 -3.63 10.88
N LEU A 180 -3.43 -4.94 10.73
CA LEU A 180 -3.47 -5.65 9.45
C LEU A 180 -4.64 -5.20 8.58
N TRP A 181 -4.37 -4.94 7.29
CA TRP A 181 -5.37 -4.50 6.34
C TRP A 181 -6.40 -5.59 6.07
N SER A 182 -7.65 -5.19 5.95
CA SER A 182 -8.75 -6.04 5.49
C SER A 182 -9.36 -5.37 4.26
N GLY A 183 -9.16 -5.97 3.11
CA GLY A 183 -9.58 -5.40 1.84
C GLY A 183 -8.61 -5.68 0.71
N THR A 184 -8.68 -4.90 -0.36
CA THR A 184 -7.80 -5.07 -1.52
C THR A 184 -6.77 -3.95 -1.63
N ILE A 185 -5.59 -4.28 -2.16
CA ILE A 185 -4.57 -3.33 -2.59
C ILE A 185 -4.22 -3.68 -4.04
N GLU A 186 -4.37 -2.72 -4.94
CA GLU A 186 -4.22 -2.92 -6.37
C GLU A 186 -2.93 -2.35 -6.92
N GLU A 187 -2.47 -1.24 -6.36
CA GLU A 187 -1.23 -0.59 -6.76
C GLU A 187 -0.56 0.12 -5.59
N VAL A 188 0.75 0.03 -5.56
CA VAL A 188 1.61 0.77 -4.64
C VAL A 188 2.76 1.37 -5.45
N ILE A 189 2.88 2.70 -5.46
CA ILE A 189 3.98 3.40 -6.10
C ILE A 189 4.67 4.25 -5.03
N VAL A 190 5.98 4.11 -4.92
CA VAL A 190 6.80 4.90 -4.00
C VAL A 190 7.96 5.53 -4.76
N TYR A 191 8.07 6.83 -4.67
CA TYR A 191 9.20 7.59 -5.18
C TYR A 191 10.09 8.04 -4.04
N ASN A 192 11.38 7.91 -4.25
CA ASN A 192 12.44 8.41 -3.36
C ASN A 192 12.69 9.93 -3.55
N THR A 193 11.74 10.62 -4.18
CA THR A 193 11.86 12.04 -4.52
C THR A 193 10.50 12.74 -4.37
N ASP A 194 10.55 14.05 -4.16
CA ASP A 194 9.38 14.92 -4.21
C ASP A 194 8.77 14.92 -5.62
N GLN A 195 7.53 14.47 -5.73
CA GLN A 195 6.76 14.42 -6.98
C GLN A 195 5.67 15.50 -7.04
N SER A 196 5.77 16.56 -6.28
CA SER A 196 4.76 17.63 -6.26
C SER A 196 4.47 18.22 -7.66
N ALA A 197 5.52 18.41 -8.47
CA ALA A 197 5.39 18.90 -9.83
C ALA A 197 4.69 17.91 -10.79
N ASN A 198 4.77 16.62 -10.52
CA ASN A 198 4.25 15.55 -11.37
C ASN A 198 2.96 14.92 -10.82
N ARG A 199 2.55 15.27 -9.60
CA ARG A 199 1.46 14.63 -8.88
C ARG A 199 0.18 14.50 -9.72
N VAL A 200 -0.29 15.60 -10.30
CA VAL A 200 -1.55 15.59 -11.07
C VAL A 200 -1.46 14.65 -12.28
N ALA A 201 -0.34 14.64 -12.98
CA ALA A 201 -0.15 13.76 -14.13
C ALA A 201 -0.10 12.28 -13.71
N LEU A 202 0.56 11.97 -12.59
CA LEU A 202 0.63 10.62 -12.02
C LEU A 202 -0.76 10.14 -11.58
N GLU A 203 -1.50 10.96 -10.83
CA GLU A 203 -2.86 10.64 -10.40
C GLU A 203 -3.82 10.43 -11.59
N THR A 204 -3.72 11.28 -12.63
CA THR A 204 -4.51 11.12 -13.86
C THR A 204 -4.20 9.80 -14.56
N ASN A 205 -2.93 9.42 -14.62
CA ASN A 205 -2.52 8.14 -15.22
C ASN A 205 -3.06 6.95 -14.42
N ILE A 206 -2.95 7.00 -13.08
CA ILE A 206 -3.48 5.96 -12.20
C ILE A 206 -5.01 5.87 -12.35
N GLN A 207 -5.73 6.98 -12.31
CA GLN A 207 -7.19 6.99 -12.48
C GLN A 207 -7.63 6.41 -13.84
N ALA A 208 -6.84 6.61 -14.89
CA ALA A 208 -7.12 6.01 -16.20
C ALA A 208 -7.01 4.48 -16.19
N GLN A 209 -6.14 3.90 -15.36
CA GLN A 209 -6.02 2.44 -15.17
C GLN A 209 -7.13 1.87 -14.28
N TYR A 210 -7.65 2.66 -13.36
CA TYR A 210 -8.65 2.27 -12.37
C TYR A 210 -9.94 3.08 -12.52
N PRO A 211 -10.76 2.84 -13.56
CA PRO A 211 -11.92 3.67 -13.89
C PRO A 211 -13.04 3.64 -12.83
N THR A 212 -12.92 2.81 -11.80
CA THR A 212 -13.84 2.76 -10.65
C THR A 212 -13.39 3.66 -9.49
N LEU A 213 -12.27 4.38 -9.62
CA LEU A 213 -11.91 5.44 -8.69
C LEU A 213 -12.89 6.62 -8.83
N PRO A 214 -13.23 7.28 -7.72
CA PRO A 214 -14.09 8.47 -7.74
C PRO A 214 -13.55 9.61 -8.57
#